data_60701e4813fdad9be92a9fb1d3d0bf6e
#
_entry.id   60701e4813fdad9be92a9fb1d3d0bf6e
#
_cell.length_a   1.000
_cell.length_b   1.000
_cell.length_c   1.000
_cell.angle_alpha   90.00
_cell.angle_beta   90.00
_cell.angle_gamma   90.00
#
_symmetry.space_group_name_H-M   'P 1'
#
loop_
_entity.id
_entity.type
_entity.pdbx_description
1 polymer ?
#
loop_
_entity_poly.entity_id
_entity_poly.type
_entity_poly.pdbx_seq_one_letter_code
_entity_poly.pdbx_strand_id
1 'polypeptide(L)'
;GIPAAVLKPHLKRFQGKISVALPTDRVLLRVALLPTVDAEELRGMAELQTDKFSPFPVESVASGAEVMEASEASSLVAMAVVRRTDVDAAGQSFQEAGALPDVVDVAALGWWWGLQQGDWIPSHGSQIFLRFTGESLDMVLIRDGAPLLFRSLSLPPAERVDAEEAEWIQDCTEEIAYSLTSLETEWGGAESPTLHVFHEDGLSVDWTTPLQEALQLDSVFVHPLDQLPTLSEGVARRLAEPVQDVTMDLAPDAWREADAARRSRRKLLRAATVFLVVWLLSIGIFWTWLNLERGQMERLQAEVEAVEGPATEIRRLRSKVRDFTQYADRSHSALECLRIISASLPQGVDLTQFIYRKGNALSLRGIADI
;
A
#
# COMPACT_ATOMS: atom_id res chain seq x y z
N GLY A 1 15.26 17.25 16.32
CA GLY A 1 14.47 16.53 15.30
C GLY A 1 14.01 17.48 14.19
N ILE A 2 13.75 16.98 13.01
CA ILE A 2 13.28 17.79 11.87
C ILE A 2 11.82 18.21 12.13
N PRO A 3 11.48 19.51 12.06
CA PRO A 3 10.10 19.96 12.30
C PRO A 3 9.12 19.38 11.28
N ALA A 4 7.92 18.99 11.73
CA ALA A 4 6.87 18.43 10.87
C ALA A 4 6.50 19.33 9.68
N ALA A 5 6.60 20.66 9.85
CA ALA A 5 6.35 21.65 8.79
C ALA A 5 7.30 21.50 7.60
N VAL A 6 8.54 21.11 7.85
CA VAL A 6 9.57 20.87 6.82
C VAL A 6 9.32 19.54 6.12
N LEU A 7 8.92 18.51 6.86
CA LEU A 7 8.67 17.16 6.31
C LEU A 7 7.42 17.10 5.42
N LYS A 8 6.35 17.79 5.80
CA LYS A 8 5.03 17.68 5.17
C LYS A 8 4.98 17.90 3.65
N PRO A 9 5.68 18.88 3.04
CA PRO A 9 5.69 19.06 1.59
C PRO A 9 6.43 17.94 0.86
N HIS A 10 7.47 17.37 1.48
CA HIS A 10 8.25 16.28 0.90
C HIS A 10 7.48 14.96 0.96
N LEU A 11 6.87 14.63 2.09
CA LEU A 11 6.09 13.40 2.28
C LEU A 11 4.86 13.31 1.37
N LYS A 12 4.24 14.43 1.00
CA LYS A 12 3.12 14.44 0.07
C LYS A 12 3.48 13.97 -1.34
N ARG A 13 4.73 14.18 -1.76
CA ARG A 13 5.23 13.82 -3.10
C ARG A 13 5.96 12.48 -3.10
N PHE A 14 6.37 12.00 -1.95
CA PHE A 14 7.15 10.78 -1.81
C PHE A 14 6.26 9.53 -1.84
N GLN A 15 6.64 8.56 -2.65
CA GLN A 15 5.91 7.30 -2.82
C GLN A 15 6.73 6.06 -2.40
N GLY A 16 7.94 6.27 -1.87
CA GLY A 16 8.84 5.22 -1.42
C GLY A 16 8.66 4.86 0.06
N LYS A 17 9.53 3.98 0.54
CA LYS A 17 9.69 3.69 1.97
C LYS A 17 10.49 4.82 2.63
N ILE A 18 10.16 5.11 3.88
CA ILE A 18 10.81 6.15 4.68
C ILE A 18 11.63 5.45 5.75
N SER A 19 12.93 5.73 5.78
CA SER A 19 13.80 5.37 6.89
C SER A 19 14.21 6.61 7.68
N VAL A 20 14.30 6.45 8.98
CA VAL A 20 14.84 7.45 9.90
C VAL A 20 16.00 6.83 10.64
N ALA A 21 17.14 7.49 10.62
CA ALA A 21 18.29 7.08 11.41
C ALA A 21 18.31 7.81 12.76
N LEU A 22 18.45 7.05 13.81
CA LEU A 22 18.72 7.60 15.14
C LEU A 22 20.22 7.94 15.26
N PRO A 23 20.56 9.07 15.91
CA PRO A 23 21.95 9.40 16.20
C PRO A 23 22.62 8.30 17.02
N THR A 24 23.88 8.02 16.73
CA THR A 24 24.63 6.92 17.36
C THR A 24 24.78 7.08 18.85
N ASP A 25 24.88 8.33 19.36
CA ASP A 25 25.00 8.67 20.78
C ASP A 25 23.77 8.28 21.63
N ARG A 26 22.63 8.05 20.98
CA ARG A 26 21.37 7.64 21.64
C ARG A 26 21.13 6.14 21.60
N VAL A 27 21.94 5.39 20.89
CA VAL A 27 21.78 3.96 20.64
C VAL A 27 22.96 3.21 21.23
N LEU A 28 22.69 2.22 22.06
CA LEU A 28 23.70 1.26 22.48
C LEU A 28 23.85 0.22 21.39
N LEU A 29 24.99 0.23 20.72
CA LEU A 29 25.35 -0.75 19.70
C LEU A 29 26.40 -1.72 20.25
N ARG A 30 26.14 -3.02 20.10
CA ARG A 30 27.10 -4.09 20.42
C ARG A 30 27.21 -5.03 19.26
N VAL A 31 28.43 -5.42 18.94
CA VAL A 31 28.71 -6.45 17.94
C VAL A 31 29.11 -7.72 18.67
N ALA A 32 28.54 -8.85 18.27
CA ALA A 32 28.86 -10.15 18.85
C ALA A 32 28.78 -11.25 17.79
N LEU A 33 29.59 -12.29 17.99
CA LEU A 33 29.53 -13.50 17.18
C LEU A 33 28.49 -14.45 17.76
N LEU A 34 27.46 -14.77 16.97
CA LEU A 34 26.42 -15.74 17.34
C LEU A 34 26.63 -17.07 16.60
N PRO A 35 26.49 -18.23 17.28
CA PRO A 35 26.78 -19.54 16.72
C PRO A 35 25.61 -20.10 15.90
N THR A 36 25.03 -19.29 14.99
CA THR A 36 23.97 -19.69 14.06
C THR A 36 23.97 -18.80 12.85
N VAL A 37 23.38 -19.27 11.77
CA VAL A 37 23.11 -18.51 10.53
C VAL A 37 21.61 -18.44 10.21
N ASP A 38 20.79 -19.14 11.00
CA ASP A 38 19.34 -19.11 10.84
C ASP A 38 18.76 -17.78 11.31
N ALA A 39 17.98 -17.13 10.46
CA ALA A 39 17.46 -15.77 10.71
C ALA A 39 16.48 -15.70 11.90
N GLU A 40 15.73 -16.75 12.18
CA GLU A 40 14.79 -16.79 13.31
C GLU A 40 15.53 -17.00 14.63
N GLU A 41 16.48 -17.95 14.65
CA GLU A 41 17.36 -18.17 15.80
C GLU A 41 18.20 -16.92 16.10
N LEU A 42 18.75 -16.25 15.07
CA LEU A 42 19.53 -15.02 15.26
C LEU A 42 18.72 -13.94 15.96
N ARG A 43 17.45 -13.72 15.56
CA ARG A 43 16.59 -12.73 16.22
C ARG A 43 16.35 -13.08 17.67
N GLY A 44 16.03 -14.33 17.97
CA GLY A 44 15.82 -14.79 19.34
C GLY A 44 17.08 -14.68 20.21
N MET A 45 18.25 -15.04 19.66
CA MET A 45 19.52 -14.92 20.37
C MET A 45 19.93 -13.45 20.57
N ALA A 46 19.72 -12.60 19.58
CA ALA A 46 19.99 -11.16 19.68
C ALA A 46 19.10 -10.50 20.74
N GLU A 47 17.83 -10.86 20.80
CA GLU A 47 16.91 -10.37 21.83
C GLU A 47 17.37 -10.77 23.25
N LEU A 48 17.75 -12.03 23.45
CA LEU A 48 18.30 -12.51 24.72
C LEU A 48 19.63 -11.84 25.11
N GLN A 49 20.49 -11.55 24.13
CA GLN A 49 21.73 -10.81 24.39
C GLN A 49 21.45 -9.34 24.72
N THR A 50 20.49 -8.74 24.03
CA THR A 50 20.05 -7.36 24.28
C THR A 50 19.61 -7.15 25.73
N ASP A 51 18.87 -8.08 26.30
CA ASP A 51 18.45 -8.04 27.70
C ASP A 51 19.65 -8.01 28.69
N LYS A 52 20.77 -8.64 28.33
CA LYS A 52 21.96 -8.69 29.17
C LYS A 52 22.79 -7.41 29.18
N PHE A 53 22.85 -6.68 28.08
CA PHE A 53 23.67 -5.46 27.98
C PHE A 53 22.86 -4.16 28.07
N SER A 54 21.53 -4.25 28.02
CA SER A 54 20.67 -3.08 28.19
C SER A 54 20.69 -2.59 29.62
N PRO A 55 21.00 -1.32 29.88
CA PRO A 55 20.88 -0.73 31.22
C PRO A 55 19.42 -0.37 31.57
N PHE A 56 18.48 -0.57 30.64
CA PHE A 56 17.07 -0.21 30.80
C PHE A 56 16.18 -1.45 30.81
N PRO A 57 15.01 -1.38 31.49
CA PRO A 57 14.03 -2.46 31.43
C PRO A 57 13.58 -2.74 29.99
N VAL A 58 13.38 -4.03 29.65
CA VAL A 58 13.01 -4.47 28.29
C VAL A 58 11.75 -3.78 27.76
N GLU A 59 10.77 -3.52 28.63
CA GLU A 59 9.53 -2.86 28.24
C GLU A 59 9.72 -1.39 27.82
N SER A 60 10.83 -0.78 28.26
CA SER A 60 11.14 0.64 27.99
C SER A 60 12.05 0.86 26.78
N VAL A 61 12.52 -0.20 26.17
CA VAL A 61 13.45 -0.14 25.03
C VAL A 61 12.81 -0.64 23.73
N ALA A 62 13.39 -0.21 22.63
CA ALA A 62 13.30 -0.87 21.34
C ALA A 62 14.65 -1.51 21.03
N SER A 63 14.64 -2.69 20.48
CA SER A 63 15.84 -3.42 20.09
C SER A 63 15.74 -3.89 18.65
N GLY A 64 16.89 -4.03 18.01
CA GLY A 64 17.02 -4.56 16.67
C GLY A 64 18.37 -5.24 16.47
N ALA A 65 18.49 -6.02 15.42
CA ALA A 65 19.72 -6.72 15.10
C ALA A 65 19.95 -6.71 13.57
N GLU A 66 21.23 -6.74 13.19
CA GLU A 66 21.63 -6.86 11.79
C GLU A 66 22.83 -7.80 11.66
N VAL A 67 22.78 -8.68 10.68
CA VAL A 67 23.92 -9.51 10.31
C VAL A 67 24.93 -8.68 9.54
N MET A 68 26.11 -8.50 10.11
CA MET A 68 27.21 -7.77 9.49
C MET A 68 28.03 -8.68 8.56
N GLU A 69 28.26 -9.91 9.00
CA GLU A 69 28.97 -10.94 8.26
C GLU A 69 28.42 -12.32 8.65
N ALA A 70 28.30 -13.22 7.68
CA ALA A 70 27.88 -14.59 7.91
C ALA A 70 28.98 -15.56 7.43
N SER A 71 29.32 -16.54 8.28
CA SER A 71 30.16 -17.66 7.95
C SER A 71 29.32 -18.93 7.78
N GLU A 72 29.94 -20.11 7.63
CA GLU A 72 29.19 -21.36 7.48
C GLU A 72 28.35 -21.75 8.70
N ALA A 73 28.76 -21.37 9.91
CA ALA A 73 28.14 -21.82 11.17
C ALA A 73 27.89 -20.71 12.19
N SER A 74 28.27 -19.48 11.90
CA SER A 74 28.15 -18.36 12.82
C SER A 74 27.94 -17.07 12.06
N SER A 75 27.35 -16.10 12.72
CA SER A 75 27.13 -14.76 12.18
C SER A 75 27.64 -13.70 13.13
N LEU A 76 28.33 -12.71 12.58
CA LEU A 76 28.68 -11.48 13.28
C LEU A 76 27.47 -10.55 13.23
N VAL A 77 26.93 -10.19 14.38
CA VAL A 77 25.66 -9.48 14.47
C VAL A 77 25.85 -8.18 15.25
N ALA A 78 25.44 -7.07 14.65
CA ALA A 78 25.28 -5.80 15.35
C ALA A 78 23.89 -5.77 16.00
N MET A 79 23.87 -5.57 17.31
CA MET A 79 22.64 -5.47 18.12
C MET A 79 22.52 -4.05 18.65
N ALA A 80 21.34 -3.47 18.50
CA ALA A 80 21.04 -2.11 18.93
C ALA A 80 19.95 -2.09 20.01
N VAL A 81 20.14 -1.23 20.99
CA VAL A 81 19.16 -0.94 22.03
C VAL A 81 19.01 0.56 22.16
N VAL A 82 17.79 1.02 22.20
CA VAL A 82 17.45 2.44 22.35
C VAL A 82 16.23 2.60 23.24
N ARG A 83 16.13 3.69 23.97
CA ARG A 83 14.92 3.99 24.73
C ARG A 83 13.74 4.23 23.79
N ARG A 84 12.62 3.61 24.07
CA ARG A 84 11.39 3.76 23.28
C ARG A 84 10.98 5.22 23.12
N THR A 85 11.19 6.04 24.15
CA THR A 85 10.93 7.49 24.10
C THR A 85 11.72 8.22 23.03
N ASP A 86 12.95 7.78 22.72
CA ASP A 86 13.78 8.39 21.68
C ASP A 86 13.28 8.00 20.27
N VAL A 87 12.84 6.76 20.11
CA VAL A 87 12.17 6.29 18.89
C VAL A 87 10.87 7.04 18.66
N ASP A 88 10.02 7.14 19.70
CA ASP A 88 8.74 7.84 19.61
C ASP A 88 8.93 9.33 19.28
N ALA A 89 9.94 9.98 19.89
CA ALA A 89 10.27 11.37 19.60
C ALA A 89 10.74 11.56 18.14
N ALA A 90 11.51 10.61 17.59
CA ALA A 90 11.90 10.64 16.18
C ALA A 90 10.69 10.45 15.26
N GLY A 91 9.77 9.56 15.61
CA GLY A 91 8.54 9.29 14.85
C GLY A 91 7.50 10.39 14.93
N GLN A 92 7.47 11.17 16.01
CA GLN A 92 6.44 12.18 16.25
C GLN A 92 6.36 13.22 15.14
N SER A 93 7.49 13.76 14.69
CA SER A 93 7.53 14.74 13.60
C SER A 93 6.97 14.19 12.28
N PHE A 94 7.21 12.92 12.00
CA PHE A 94 6.67 12.22 10.83
C PHE A 94 5.17 11.97 10.97
N GLN A 95 4.72 11.57 12.16
CA GLN A 95 3.30 11.35 12.44
C GLN A 95 2.50 12.65 12.28
N GLU A 96 3.01 13.77 12.80
CA GLU A 96 2.41 15.10 12.63
C GLU A 96 2.41 15.56 11.16
N ALA A 97 3.40 15.13 10.38
CA ALA A 97 3.45 15.36 8.94
C ALA A 97 2.55 14.43 8.13
N GLY A 98 1.95 13.40 8.74
CA GLY A 98 0.94 12.51 8.15
C GLY A 98 1.45 11.16 7.64
N ALA A 99 2.71 10.80 7.93
CA ALA A 99 3.29 9.49 7.63
C ALA A 99 4.14 9.02 8.81
N LEU A 100 4.25 7.71 9.02
CA LEU A 100 5.23 7.13 9.94
C LEU A 100 6.41 6.59 9.14
N PRO A 101 7.62 6.54 9.72
CA PRO A 101 8.73 5.83 9.10
C PRO A 101 8.41 4.33 8.95
N ASP A 102 8.85 3.76 7.84
CA ASP A 102 8.74 2.31 7.60
C ASP A 102 9.82 1.55 8.39
N VAL A 103 10.99 2.18 8.59
CA VAL A 103 12.15 1.61 9.30
C VAL A 103 12.80 2.70 10.16
N VAL A 104 13.24 2.31 11.34
CA VAL A 104 14.10 3.13 12.20
C VAL A 104 15.47 2.47 12.27
N ASP A 105 16.44 3.07 11.62
CA ASP A 105 17.82 2.61 11.52
C ASP A 105 18.73 3.39 12.49
N VAL A 106 20.00 3.07 12.52
CA VAL A 106 21.04 3.73 13.31
C VAL A 106 22.02 4.44 12.40
N ALA A 107 22.40 5.67 12.75
CA ALA A 107 23.31 6.50 11.96
C ALA A 107 24.65 5.83 11.71
N ALA A 108 25.20 5.13 12.70
CA ALA A 108 26.45 4.38 12.56
C ALA A 108 26.43 3.34 11.43
N LEU A 109 25.29 2.68 11.21
CA LEU A 109 25.17 1.66 10.16
C LEU A 109 25.08 2.30 8.77
N GLY A 110 24.45 3.49 8.66
CA GLY A 110 24.48 4.27 7.43
C GLY A 110 25.88 4.72 7.05
N TRP A 111 26.68 5.12 8.05
CA TRP A 111 28.09 5.44 7.86
C TRP A 111 28.91 4.20 7.50
N TRP A 112 28.71 3.08 8.18
CA TRP A 112 29.33 1.80 7.85
C TRP A 112 29.12 1.42 6.37
N TRP A 113 27.92 1.56 5.88
CA TRP A 113 27.61 1.36 4.46
C TRP A 113 28.46 2.28 3.57
N GLY A 114 28.62 3.55 3.95
CA GLY A 114 29.45 4.52 3.22
C GLY A 114 30.92 4.08 3.16
N LEU A 115 31.48 3.58 4.26
CA LEU A 115 32.84 3.05 4.29
C LEU A 115 33.02 1.83 3.38
N GLN A 116 32.03 0.93 3.35
CA GLN A 116 32.05 -0.24 2.46
C GLN A 116 32.00 0.18 0.98
N GLN A 117 31.17 1.12 0.61
CA GLN A 117 31.04 1.58 -0.78
C GLN A 117 32.25 2.38 -1.27
N GLY A 118 32.95 3.03 -0.37
CA GLY A 118 34.16 3.79 -0.68
C GLY A 118 35.43 2.96 -0.73
N ASP A 119 35.34 1.63 -0.60
CA ASP A 119 36.50 0.72 -0.51
C ASP A 119 37.50 1.09 0.59
N TRP A 120 36.99 1.71 1.68
CA TRP A 120 37.82 2.12 2.82
C TRP A 120 38.18 0.95 3.74
N ILE A 121 37.46 -0.17 3.64
CA ILE A 121 37.59 -1.31 4.55
C ILE A 121 38.63 -2.29 4.01
N PRO A 122 39.78 -2.42 4.66
CA PRO A 122 40.78 -3.38 4.23
C PRO A 122 40.39 -4.78 4.65
N SER A 123 40.81 -5.76 3.88
CA SER A 123 40.58 -7.19 4.17
C SER A 123 41.41 -7.74 5.32
N HIS A 124 42.44 -7.02 5.77
CA HIS A 124 43.36 -7.49 6.83
C HIS A 124 43.78 -6.32 7.73
N GLY A 125 44.11 -6.64 8.98
CA GLY A 125 44.60 -5.72 9.98
C GLY A 125 43.48 -5.00 10.75
N SER A 126 43.91 -4.18 11.73
CA SER A 126 43.01 -3.41 12.58
C SER A 126 42.98 -1.93 12.16
N GLN A 127 41.81 -1.35 12.11
CA GLN A 127 41.63 0.06 11.76
C GLN A 127 40.57 0.72 12.63
N ILE A 128 40.82 1.98 12.94
CA ILE A 128 39.90 2.88 13.62
C ILE A 128 39.47 3.94 12.61
N PHE A 129 38.16 4.06 12.40
CA PHE A 129 37.58 5.15 11.64
C PHE A 129 36.89 6.09 12.60
N LEU A 130 37.25 7.35 12.55
CA LEU A 130 36.60 8.45 13.27
C LEU A 130 35.89 9.36 12.27
N ARG A 131 34.65 9.63 12.54
CA ARG A 131 33.84 10.61 11.79
C ARG A 131 33.53 11.76 12.72
N PHE A 132 34.12 12.90 12.40
CA PHE A 132 33.95 14.11 13.17
C PHE A 132 32.91 15.01 12.51
N THR A 133 31.80 15.26 13.24
CA THR A 133 30.82 16.28 12.90
C THR A 133 30.83 17.33 14.01
N GLY A 134 30.41 18.56 13.75
CA GLY A 134 30.45 19.62 14.77
C GLY A 134 29.74 19.33 16.09
N GLU A 135 28.99 18.22 16.18
CA GLU A 135 28.18 17.84 17.35
C GLU A 135 28.59 16.49 17.97
N SER A 136 29.26 15.62 17.22
CA SER A 136 29.64 14.27 17.68
C SER A 136 30.87 13.73 17.01
N LEU A 137 31.54 12.81 17.69
CA LEU A 137 32.61 11.99 17.16
C LEU A 137 32.12 10.55 17.11
N ASP A 138 31.80 10.06 15.93
CA ASP A 138 31.44 8.66 15.73
C ASP A 138 32.70 7.84 15.45
N MET A 139 32.79 6.66 16.06
CA MET A 139 33.90 5.73 15.93
C MET A 139 33.42 4.36 15.45
N VAL A 140 34.14 3.80 14.49
CA VAL A 140 34.01 2.39 14.10
C VAL A 140 35.38 1.76 14.19
N LEU A 141 35.48 0.65 14.90
CA LEU A 141 36.69 -0.18 14.93
C LEU A 141 36.45 -1.43 14.09
N ILE A 142 37.39 -1.71 13.22
CA ILE A 142 37.35 -2.80 12.23
C ILE A 142 38.58 -3.69 12.43
N ARG A 143 38.38 -5.00 12.27
CA ARG A 143 39.45 -5.97 12.17
C ARG A 143 39.16 -6.93 11.04
N ASP A 144 40.12 -7.13 10.15
CA ASP A 144 40.05 -8.09 9.04
C ASP A 144 38.77 -7.92 8.19
N GLY A 145 38.37 -6.66 7.96
CA GLY A 145 37.18 -6.32 7.19
C GLY A 145 35.86 -6.30 7.97
N ALA A 146 35.85 -6.82 9.20
CA ALA A 146 34.65 -6.93 10.02
C ALA A 146 34.57 -5.81 11.08
N PRO A 147 33.40 -5.19 11.30
CA PRO A 147 33.24 -4.19 12.36
C PRO A 147 33.13 -4.90 13.71
N LEU A 148 33.91 -4.43 14.69
CA LEU A 148 33.90 -4.96 16.07
C LEU A 148 33.20 -4.03 17.05
N LEU A 149 33.24 -2.71 16.81
CA LEU A 149 32.68 -1.72 17.71
C LEU A 149 32.15 -0.52 16.93
N PHE A 150 30.98 -0.05 17.35
CA PHE A 150 30.43 1.25 16.98
C PHE A 150 30.23 2.05 18.24
N ARG A 151 30.74 3.29 18.26
CA ARG A 151 30.62 4.17 19.42
C ARG A 151 30.44 5.62 18.96
N SER A 152 29.80 6.43 19.78
CA SER A 152 29.70 7.86 19.56
C SER A 152 30.05 8.59 20.86
N LEU A 153 30.85 9.61 20.72
CA LEU A 153 31.26 10.50 21.81
C LEU A 153 30.63 11.87 21.53
N SER A 154 29.98 12.43 22.54
CA SER A 154 29.42 13.77 22.46
C SER A 154 30.56 14.81 22.52
N LEU A 155 30.53 15.78 21.60
CA LEU A 155 31.43 16.89 21.61
C LEU A 155 30.94 18.00 22.57
N PRO A 156 31.84 18.72 23.23
CA PRO A 156 31.46 19.93 23.92
C PRO A 156 30.94 20.97 22.93
N PRO A 157 30.00 21.84 23.33
CA PRO A 157 29.48 22.88 22.45
C PRO A 157 30.64 23.81 21.95
N ALA A 158 30.61 24.13 20.66
CA ALA A 158 31.64 24.92 19.98
C ALA A 158 31.90 26.34 20.58
N GLU A 159 31.08 26.81 21.49
CA GLU A 159 31.22 28.10 22.18
C GLU A 159 32.24 28.08 23.33
N ARG A 160 32.78 26.91 23.68
CA ARG A 160 33.79 26.76 24.76
C ARG A 160 35.17 26.58 24.12
N VAL A 161 35.83 27.70 23.89
CA VAL A 161 37.13 27.75 23.17
C VAL A 161 38.29 27.80 24.17
N ASP A 162 39.39 27.15 23.83
CA ASP A 162 40.77 27.18 24.28
C ASP A 162 41.21 26.24 25.43
N ALA A 163 40.66 26.31 26.63
CA ALA A 163 41.13 25.43 27.73
C ALA A 163 40.36 24.09 27.80
N GLU A 164 39.10 24.11 27.39
CA GLU A 164 38.23 22.93 27.39
C GLU A 164 38.48 22.02 26.19
N GLU A 165 39.13 22.52 25.13
CA GLU A 165 39.47 21.74 23.95
C GLU A 165 40.61 20.74 24.24
N ALA A 166 41.60 21.11 25.00
CA ALA A 166 42.68 20.19 25.44
C ALA A 166 42.12 19.11 26.39
N GLU A 167 41.23 19.47 27.30
CA GLU A 167 40.54 18.53 28.21
C GLU A 167 39.67 17.56 27.42
N TRP A 168 38.94 18.06 26.44
CA TRP A 168 38.10 17.22 25.58
C TRP A 168 38.94 16.24 24.74
N ILE A 169 40.05 16.66 24.15
CA ILE A 169 40.97 15.78 23.40
C ILE A 169 41.47 14.66 24.31
N GLN A 170 41.81 15.02 25.56
CA GLN A 170 42.25 14.03 26.52
C GLN A 170 41.14 13.03 26.84
N ASP A 171 39.90 13.50 27.11
CA ASP A 171 38.74 12.65 27.39
C ASP A 171 38.44 11.70 26.21
N CYS A 172 38.47 12.22 24.98
CA CYS A 172 38.29 11.40 23.78
C CYS A 172 39.39 10.34 23.64
N THR A 173 40.61 10.72 23.91
CA THR A 173 41.78 9.82 23.82
C THR A 173 41.66 8.70 24.84
N GLU A 174 41.33 9.03 26.09
CA GLU A 174 41.12 8.06 27.15
C GLU A 174 39.97 7.08 26.84
N GLU A 175 38.88 7.60 26.27
CA GLU A 175 37.72 6.80 25.90
C GLU A 175 38.01 5.86 24.72
N ILE A 176 38.79 6.32 23.71
CA ILE A 176 39.24 5.48 22.60
C ILE A 176 40.20 4.41 23.13
N ALA A 177 41.18 4.79 23.99
CA ALA A 177 42.13 3.86 24.60
C ALA A 177 41.42 2.79 25.44
N TYR A 178 40.42 3.19 26.24
CA TYR A 178 39.57 2.26 27.00
C TYR A 178 38.82 1.31 26.06
N SER A 179 38.27 1.81 24.99
CA SER A 179 37.56 1.01 23.98
C SER A 179 38.46 -0.03 23.33
N LEU A 180 39.68 0.36 22.97
CA LEU A 180 40.69 -0.57 22.43
C LEU A 180 41.05 -1.65 23.43
N THR A 181 41.36 -1.27 24.68
CA THR A 181 41.72 -2.23 25.74
C THR A 181 40.60 -3.23 26.05
N SER A 182 39.35 -2.73 26.04
CA SER A 182 38.16 -3.56 26.23
C SER A 182 38.02 -4.59 25.10
N LEU A 183 38.25 -4.19 23.88
CA LEU A 183 38.18 -5.06 22.71
C LEU A 183 39.31 -6.07 22.65
N GLU A 184 40.53 -5.69 23.04
CA GLU A 184 41.64 -6.63 23.16
C GLU A 184 41.33 -7.75 24.14
N THR A 185 40.63 -7.43 25.22
CA THR A 185 40.20 -8.40 26.22
C THR A 185 39.11 -9.33 25.67
N GLU A 186 38.18 -8.84 24.88
CA GLU A 186 37.03 -9.59 24.35
C GLU A 186 37.40 -10.40 23.08
N TRP A 187 38.21 -9.80 22.19
CA TRP A 187 38.51 -10.34 20.86
C TRP A 187 39.97 -10.77 20.67
N GLY A 188 40.79 -10.65 21.70
CA GLY A 188 42.23 -10.94 21.66
C GLY A 188 43.06 -9.74 21.19
N GLY A 189 44.38 -9.77 21.48
CA GLY A 189 45.31 -8.69 21.16
C GLY A 189 45.36 -8.38 19.67
N ALA A 190 45.42 -7.11 19.37
CA ALA A 190 45.47 -6.58 18.00
C ALA A 190 46.88 -6.05 17.69
N GLU A 191 47.23 -6.06 16.40
CA GLU A 191 48.29 -5.21 15.87
C GLU A 191 47.87 -3.73 16.07
N SER A 192 48.87 -2.83 16.17
CA SER A 192 48.61 -1.41 16.28
C SER A 192 47.68 -0.94 15.18
N PRO A 193 46.50 -0.39 15.54
CA PRO A 193 45.51 0.01 14.52
C PRO A 193 45.95 1.21 13.75
N THR A 194 45.59 1.29 12.46
CA THR A 194 45.68 2.51 11.66
C THR A 194 44.47 3.38 11.93
N LEU A 195 44.71 4.70 12.13
CA LEU A 195 43.62 5.65 12.39
C LEU A 195 43.29 6.46 11.12
N HIS A 196 42.02 6.44 10.75
CA HIS A 196 41.43 7.27 9.69
C HIS A 196 40.44 8.27 10.28
N VAL A 197 40.63 9.54 10.00
CA VAL A 197 39.78 10.62 10.51
C VAL A 197 39.09 11.33 9.37
N PHE A 198 37.77 11.30 9.36
CA PHE A 198 36.92 12.06 8.44
C PHE A 198 36.38 13.28 9.14
N HIS A 199 36.58 14.48 8.60
CA HIS A 199 36.10 15.72 9.20
C HIS A 199 35.46 16.65 8.18
N GLU A 200 34.59 17.53 8.63
CA GLU A 200 34.09 18.66 7.85
C GLU A 200 35.19 19.77 7.75
N ASP A 201 35.18 20.52 6.65
CA ASP A 201 36.08 21.63 6.47
C ASP A 201 35.91 22.68 7.59
N GLY A 202 37.03 23.09 8.21
CA GLY A 202 37.03 24.15 9.24
C GLY A 202 37.43 23.70 10.66
N LEU A 203 37.86 22.46 10.86
CA LEU A 203 38.52 22.06 12.10
C LEU A 203 39.81 22.88 12.26
N SER A 204 39.84 23.76 13.25
CA SER A 204 40.91 24.73 13.47
C SER A 204 42.10 24.20 14.25
N VAL A 205 41.99 22.99 14.83
CA VAL A 205 42.98 22.44 15.78
C VAL A 205 43.45 21.08 15.34
N ASP A 206 44.74 20.88 15.40
CA ASP A 206 45.38 19.58 15.20
C ASP A 206 45.26 18.73 16.47
N TRP A 207 44.17 17.99 16.58
CA TRP A 207 43.93 17.03 17.64
C TRP A 207 44.42 15.60 17.28
N THR A 208 44.83 15.39 16.04
CA THR A 208 45.31 14.11 15.55
C THR A 208 46.68 13.74 16.12
N THR A 209 47.57 14.72 16.29
CA THR A 209 48.89 14.50 16.90
C THR A 209 48.79 14.02 18.36
N PRO A 210 47.98 14.65 19.25
CA PRO A 210 47.77 14.14 20.61
C PRO A 210 47.17 12.71 20.63
N LEU A 211 46.24 12.41 19.76
CA LEU A 211 45.67 11.07 19.65
C LEU A 211 46.70 10.02 19.20
N GLN A 212 47.54 10.37 18.21
CA GLN A 212 48.58 9.50 17.72
C GLN A 212 49.60 9.16 18.81
N GLU A 213 50.05 10.18 19.55
CA GLU A 213 50.99 10.01 20.64
C GLU A 213 50.43 9.18 21.81
N ALA A 214 49.22 9.50 22.25
CA ALA A 214 48.59 8.84 23.38
C ALA A 214 48.17 7.38 23.09
N LEU A 215 47.73 7.09 21.89
CA LEU A 215 47.33 5.76 21.46
C LEU A 215 48.51 4.96 20.86
N GLN A 216 49.70 5.55 20.76
CA GLN A 216 50.90 4.96 20.16
C GLN A 216 50.66 4.34 18.77
N LEU A 217 49.92 5.12 17.91
CA LEU A 217 49.53 4.68 16.59
C LEU A 217 50.70 4.85 15.59
N ASP A 218 50.86 3.84 14.73
CA ASP A 218 51.93 3.90 13.69
C ASP A 218 51.60 4.92 12.61
N SER A 219 50.30 5.12 12.29
CA SER A 219 49.89 6.05 11.26
C SER A 219 48.49 6.61 11.51
N VAL A 220 48.32 7.89 11.16
CA VAL A 220 47.06 8.62 11.17
C VAL A 220 46.86 9.27 9.80
N PHE A 221 45.70 9.03 9.23
CA PHE A 221 45.26 9.60 7.94
C PHE A 221 44.04 10.49 8.14
N VAL A 222 44.13 11.70 7.61
CA VAL A 222 43.06 12.69 7.69
C VAL A 222 42.41 12.85 6.32
N HIS A 223 41.08 12.77 6.29
CA HIS A 223 40.26 12.79 5.08
C HIS A 223 39.14 13.83 5.21
N PRO A 224 38.81 14.58 4.15
CA PRO A 224 37.63 15.41 4.15
C PRO A 224 36.38 14.51 4.14
N LEU A 225 35.32 14.95 4.84
CA LEU A 225 34.09 14.17 5.01
C LEU A 225 33.31 13.95 3.70
N ASP A 226 33.51 14.81 2.71
CA ASP A 226 32.90 14.73 1.38
C ASP A 226 33.39 13.56 0.53
N GLN A 227 34.49 12.89 0.93
CA GLN A 227 34.91 11.63 0.32
C GLN A 227 34.01 10.45 0.67
N LEU A 228 33.14 10.61 1.66
CA LEU A 228 32.13 9.60 2.02
C LEU A 228 30.75 9.98 1.48
N PRO A 229 29.94 9.00 1.09
CA PRO A 229 28.53 9.24 0.85
C PRO A 229 27.86 9.88 2.07
N THR A 230 26.84 10.70 1.84
CA THR A 230 26.11 11.30 2.95
C THR A 230 25.45 10.23 3.82
N LEU A 231 25.33 10.50 5.11
CA LEU A 231 24.68 9.57 6.04
C LEU A 231 23.26 9.20 5.60
N SER A 232 22.52 10.19 5.12
CA SER A 232 21.16 9.98 4.61
C SER A 232 21.12 9.10 3.36
N GLU A 233 22.12 9.18 2.50
CA GLU A 233 22.25 8.26 1.37
C GLU A 233 22.54 6.84 1.85
N GLY A 234 23.49 6.66 2.77
CA GLY A 234 23.80 5.35 3.34
C GLY A 234 22.55 4.67 3.93
N VAL A 235 21.82 5.38 4.77
CA VAL A 235 20.57 4.87 5.38
C VAL A 235 19.50 4.54 4.32
N ALA A 236 19.34 5.40 3.32
CA ALA A 236 18.36 5.18 2.26
C ALA A 236 18.72 3.98 1.36
N ARG A 237 20.00 3.82 1.03
CA ARG A 237 20.49 2.68 0.23
C ARG A 237 20.36 1.35 0.95
N ARG A 238 20.68 1.31 2.23
CA ARG A 238 20.49 0.13 3.09
C ARG A 238 19.03 -0.34 3.12
N LEU A 239 18.09 0.59 3.17
CA LEU A 239 16.67 0.29 3.10
C LEU A 239 16.24 -0.25 1.72
N ALA A 240 16.82 0.31 0.64
CA ALA A 240 16.45 -0.04 -0.73
C ALA A 240 17.02 -1.40 -1.17
N GLU A 241 18.24 -1.69 -0.73
CA GLU A 241 19.03 -2.86 -1.14
C GLU A 241 19.57 -3.59 0.10
N PRO A 242 18.72 -4.26 0.88
CA PRO A 242 19.19 -5.01 2.05
C PRO A 242 20.07 -6.16 1.62
N VAL A 243 21.28 -6.22 2.19
CA VAL A 243 22.28 -7.25 1.84
C VAL A 243 21.99 -8.58 2.54
N GLN A 244 21.31 -8.53 3.70
CA GLN A 244 21.05 -9.68 4.55
C GLN A 244 19.56 -9.80 4.91
N ASP A 245 19.15 -10.99 5.29
CA ASP A 245 17.76 -11.29 5.70
C ASP A 245 17.39 -10.67 7.06
N VAL A 246 18.39 -10.42 7.92
CA VAL A 246 18.24 -9.76 9.20
C VAL A 246 18.86 -8.37 9.11
N THR A 247 18.02 -7.35 9.04
CA THR A 247 18.40 -5.95 8.93
C THR A 247 17.91 -5.17 10.14
N MET A 248 18.67 -4.12 10.50
CA MET A 248 18.34 -3.25 11.63
C MET A 248 17.00 -2.56 11.43
N ASP A 249 16.12 -2.72 12.40
CA ASP A 249 14.87 -1.98 12.47
C ASP A 249 14.40 -1.84 13.92
N LEU A 250 14.44 -0.64 14.41
CA LEU A 250 14.02 -0.25 15.76
C LEU A 250 12.59 0.28 15.82
N ALA A 251 11.85 0.21 14.69
CA ALA A 251 10.47 0.69 14.64
C ALA A 251 9.55 -0.17 15.51
N PRO A 252 8.72 0.42 16.37
CA PRO A 252 7.74 -0.30 17.16
C PRO A 252 6.75 -1.07 16.29
N ASP A 253 6.37 -2.29 16.69
CA ASP A 253 5.37 -3.09 15.97
C ASP A 253 4.05 -2.36 15.79
N ALA A 254 3.66 -1.55 16.79
CA ALA A 254 2.48 -0.71 16.71
C ALA A 254 2.47 0.26 15.50
N TRP A 255 3.65 0.72 15.03
CA TRP A 255 3.74 1.54 13.82
C TRP A 255 3.47 0.74 12.56
N ARG A 256 3.99 -0.49 12.50
CA ARG A 256 3.77 -1.43 11.39
C ARG A 256 2.29 -1.81 11.29
N GLU A 257 1.67 -2.10 12.43
CA GLU A 257 0.23 -2.41 12.50
C GLU A 257 -0.62 -1.20 12.08
N ALA A 258 -0.32 -0.01 12.60
CA ALA A 258 -1.02 1.22 12.25
C ALA A 258 -0.89 1.55 10.76
N ASP A 259 0.28 1.33 10.17
CA ASP A 259 0.50 1.59 8.75
C ASP A 259 -0.15 0.51 7.86
N ALA A 260 -0.12 -0.75 8.27
CA ALA A 260 -0.86 -1.83 7.62
C ALA A 260 -2.38 -1.55 7.62
N ALA A 261 -2.92 -1.11 8.76
CA ALA A 261 -4.31 -0.71 8.89
C ALA A 261 -4.66 0.49 7.98
N ARG A 262 -3.79 1.50 7.91
CA ARG A 262 -3.95 2.66 7.01
C ARG A 262 -3.92 2.26 5.54
N ARG A 263 -2.99 1.38 5.14
CA ARG A 263 -2.88 0.85 3.77
C ARG A 263 -4.12 0.03 3.39
N SER A 264 -4.60 -0.82 4.28
CA SER A 264 -5.83 -1.60 4.09
C SER A 264 -7.05 -0.68 3.95
N ARG A 265 -7.19 0.32 4.81
CA ARG A 265 -8.28 1.30 4.72
C ARG A 265 -8.25 2.09 3.41
N ARG A 266 -7.07 2.51 2.94
CA ARG A 266 -6.92 3.19 1.64
C ARG A 266 -7.29 2.28 0.46
N LYS A 267 -6.90 0.99 0.51
CA LYS A 267 -7.30 -0.01 -0.50
C LYS A 267 -8.80 -0.21 -0.50
N LEU A 268 -9.43 -0.35 0.67
CA LEU A 268 -10.88 -0.48 0.82
C LEU A 268 -11.63 0.76 0.29
N LEU A 269 -11.15 1.96 0.62
CA LEU A 269 -11.75 3.20 0.10
C LEU A 269 -11.64 3.29 -1.42
N ARG A 270 -10.49 2.93 -2.01
CA ARG A 270 -10.33 2.88 -3.48
C ARG A 270 -11.25 1.83 -4.12
N ALA A 271 -11.33 0.65 -3.54
CA ALA A 271 -12.24 -0.39 -4.01
C ALA A 271 -13.71 0.07 -3.90
N ALA A 272 -14.10 0.71 -2.80
CA ALA A 272 -15.44 1.26 -2.62
C ALA A 272 -15.76 2.37 -3.63
N THR A 273 -14.81 3.27 -3.94
CA THR A 273 -15.01 4.30 -4.96
C THR A 273 -15.15 3.71 -6.35
N VAL A 274 -14.33 2.73 -6.72
CA VAL A 274 -14.45 2.02 -8.01
C VAL A 274 -15.80 1.30 -8.10
N PHE A 275 -16.19 0.60 -7.04
CA PHE A 275 -17.50 -0.08 -6.97
C PHE A 275 -18.65 0.92 -7.15
N LEU A 276 -18.61 2.05 -6.48
CA LEU A 276 -19.64 3.09 -6.57
C LEU A 276 -19.75 3.67 -7.99
N VAL A 277 -18.60 3.91 -8.65
CA VAL A 277 -18.57 4.38 -10.05
C VAL A 277 -19.18 3.34 -10.98
N VAL A 278 -18.79 2.06 -10.86
CA VAL A 278 -19.33 0.97 -11.67
C VAL A 278 -20.84 0.82 -11.44
N TRP A 279 -21.27 0.92 -10.19
CA TRP A 279 -22.68 0.84 -9.82
C TRP A 279 -23.50 2.00 -10.41
N LEU A 280 -23.02 3.23 -10.33
CA LEU A 280 -23.65 4.38 -10.96
C LEU A 280 -23.72 4.26 -12.48
N LEU A 281 -22.67 3.77 -13.12
CA LEU A 281 -22.65 3.50 -14.56
C LEU A 281 -23.69 2.43 -14.93
N SER A 282 -23.80 1.34 -14.15
CA SER A 282 -24.80 0.29 -14.40
C SER A 282 -26.22 0.81 -14.28
N ILE A 283 -26.50 1.68 -13.30
CA ILE A 283 -27.81 2.35 -13.18
C ILE A 283 -28.05 3.25 -14.39
N GLY A 284 -27.08 4.02 -14.84
CA GLY A 284 -27.20 4.87 -16.02
C GLY A 284 -27.48 4.08 -17.29
N ILE A 285 -26.80 2.95 -17.49
CA ILE A 285 -27.03 2.04 -18.62
C ILE A 285 -28.44 1.43 -18.54
N PHE A 286 -28.84 0.98 -17.35
CA PHE A 286 -30.18 0.42 -17.14
C PHE A 286 -31.28 1.45 -17.40
N TRP A 287 -31.08 2.70 -16.99
CA TRP A 287 -32.05 3.79 -17.20
C TRP A 287 -32.15 4.17 -18.69
N THR A 288 -31.02 4.23 -19.40
CA THR A 288 -31.03 4.45 -20.85
C THR A 288 -31.70 3.30 -21.60
N TRP A 289 -31.45 2.05 -21.21
CA TRP A 289 -32.12 0.90 -21.79
C TRP A 289 -33.64 0.94 -21.58
N LEU A 290 -34.09 1.25 -20.35
CA LEU A 290 -35.51 1.42 -20.03
C LEU A 290 -36.17 2.52 -20.86
N ASN A 291 -35.49 3.64 -21.05
CA ASN A 291 -36.04 4.75 -21.87
C ASN A 291 -36.12 4.40 -23.36
N LEU A 292 -35.16 3.63 -23.89
CA LEU A 292 -35.20 3.13 -25.26
C LEU A 292 -36.39 2.17 -25.44
N GLU A 293 -36.62 1.29 -24.49
CA GLU A 293 -37.73 0.32 -24.54
C GLU A 293 -39.09 0.99 -24.42
N ARG A 294 -39.23 2.00 -23.57
CA ARG A 294 -40.42 2.85 -23.50
C ARG A 294 -40.71 3.56 -24.81
N GLY A 295 -39.69 4.12 -25.46
CA GLY A 295 -39.84 4.78 -26.75
C GLY A 295 -40.24 3.81 -27.87
N GLN A 296 -39.83 2.52 -27.80
CA GLN A 296 -40.31 1.49 -28.73
C GLN A 296 -41.78 1.11 -28.47
N MET A 297 -42.18 0.98 -27.20
CA MET A 297 -43.59 0.72 -26.83
C MET A 297 -44.50 1.85 -27.25
N GLU A 298 -44.14 3.11 -27.06
CA GLU A 298 -44.91 4.27 -27.52
C GLU A 298 -45.07 4.29 -29.05
N ARG A 299 -44.03 3.93 -29.81
CA ARG A 299 -44.11 3.82 -31.29
C ARG A 299 -45.05 2.67 -31.70
N LEU A 300 -44.94 1.51 -31.07
CA LEU A 300 -45.84 0.40 -31.33
C LEU A 300 -47.29 0.71 -30.97
N GLN A 301 -47.53 1.42 -29.87
CA GLN A 301 -48.87 1.88 -29.49
C GLN A 301 -49.43 2.87 -30.54
N ALA A 302 -48.62 3.81 -30.99
CA ALA A 302 -49.04 4.74 -32.04
C ALA A 302 -49.33 4.05 -33.38
N GLU A 303 -48.57 3.01 -33.76
CA GLU A 303 -48.86 2.19 -34.93
C GLU A 303 -50.17 1.40 -34.79
N VAL A 304 -50.39 0.80 -33.63
CA VAL A 304 -51.65 0.06 -33.36
C VAL A 304 -52.84 1.02 -33.41
N GLU A 305 -52.75 2.21 -32.79
CA GLU A 305 -53.81 3.22 -32.79
C GLU A 305 -54.10 3.77 -34.21
N ALA A 306 -53.04 3.93 -35.02
CA ALA A 306 -53.15 4.33 -36.44
C ALA A 306 -53.87 3.28 -37.29
N VAL A 307 -53.77 1.98 -36.97
CA VAL A 307 -54.41 0.90 -37.70
C VAL A 307 -55.80 0.58 -37.15
N GLU A 308 -56.07 0.83 -35.89
CA GLU A 308 -57.38 0.56 -35.24
C GLU A 308 -58.55 1.36 -35.84
N GLY A 309 -58.29 2.64 -36.16
CA GLY A 309 -59.30 3.48 -36.81
C GLY A 309 -59.79 2.91 -38.12
N PRO A 310 -58.93 2.68 -39.12
CA PRO A 310 -59.31 2.04 -40.40
C PRO A 310 -59.89 0.63 -40.25
N ALA A 311 -59.38 -0.17 -39.31
CA ALA A 311 -59.88 -1.52 -39.06
C ALA A 311 -61.32 -1.54 -38.51
N THR A 312 -61.68 -0.61 -37.67
CA THR A 312 -63.04 -0.49 -37.13
C THR A 312 -64.02 -0.02 -38.22
N GLU A 313 -63.59 0.88 -39.11
CA GLU A 313 -64.38 1.34 -40.22
C GLU A 313 -64.62 0.21 -41.25
N ILE A 314 -63.59 -0.56 -41.56
CA ILE A 314 -63.75 -1.76 -42.41
C ILE A 314 -64.68 -2.79 -41.77
N ARG A 315 -64.62 -3.01 -40.50
CA ARG A 315 -65.55 -3.95 -39.79
C ARG A 315 -66.99 -3.41 -39.90
N ARG A 316 -67.20 -2.11 -39.68
CA ARG A 316 -68.49 -1.48 -39.79
C ARG A 316 -69.08 -1.54 -41.25
N LEU A 317 -68.21 -1.33 -42.24
CA LEU A 317 -68.61 -1.48 -43.62
C LEU A 317 -68.95 -2.93 -44.01
N ARG A 318 -68.12 -3.90 -43.51
CA ARG A 318 -68.43 -5.33 -43.71
C ARG A 318 -69.75 -5.77 -43.06
N SER A 319 -70.06 -5.26 -41.84
CA SER A 319 -71.33 -5.55 -41.23
C SER A 319 -72.51 -4.99 -42.06
N LYS A 320 -72.40 -3.73 -42.48
CA LYS A 320 -73.41 -3.13 -43.39
C LYS A 320 -73.57 -3.92 -44.72
N VAL A 321 -72.47 -4.32 -45.33
CA VAL A 321 -72.53 -5.12 -46.55
C VAL A 321 -73.19 -6.48 -46.29
N ARG A 322 -72.91 -7.11 -45.17
CA ARG A 322 -73.56 -8.38 -44.76
C ARG A 322 -75.07 -8.16 -44.55
N ASP A 323 -75.44 -7.08 -43.90
CA ASP A 323 -76.86 -6.77 -43.66
C ASP A 323 -77.58 -6.54 -45.01
N PHE A 324 -76.95 -5.74 -45.92
CA PHE A 324 -77.50 -5.51 -47.26
C PHE A 324 -77.60 -6.81 -48.09
N THR A 325 -76.61 -7.70 -48.03
CA THR A 325 -76.65 -8.97 -48.76
C THR A 325 -77.78 -9.85 -48.18
N GLN A 326 -77.99 -9.81 -46.87
CA GLN A 326 -79.09 -10.57 -46.24
C GLN A 326 -80.45 -10.03 -46.63
N TYR A 327 -80.64 -8.73 -46.82
CA TYR A 327 -81.85 -8.08 -47.34
C TYR A 327 -82.03 -8.28 -48.83
N ALA A 328 -80.96 -8.28 -49.64
CA ALA A 328 -81.00 -8.47 -51.07
C ALA A 328 -81.15 -9.89 -51.51
N ASP A 329 -80.93 -10.84 -50.60
CA ASP A 329 -81.15 -12.27 -50.88
C ASP A 329 -82.64 -12.60 -51.00
N ARG A 330 -83.10 -12.69 -52.25
CA ARG A 330 -84.43 -13.02 -52.63
C ARG A 330 -84.66 -14.54 -52.80
N SER A 331 -83.61 -15.30 -52.62
CA SER A 331 -83.70 -16.77 -52.63
C SER A 331 -84.57 -17.18 -51.42
N HIS A 332 -85.73 -17.66 -51.67
CA HIS A 332 -86.77 -17.98 -50.69
C HIS A 332 -87.61 -16.78 -50.20
N SER A 333 -88.01 -15.90 -51.14
CA SER A 333 -89.08 -14.92 -50.84
C SER A 333 -90.38 -15.61 -50.53
N ALA A 334 -91.16 -15.01 -49.62
CA ALA A 334 -92.47 -15.60 -49.24
C ALA A 334 -93.36 -15.86 -50.44
N LEU A 335 -93.36 -14.99 -51.43
CA LEU A 335 -94.10 -15.13 -52.67
C LEU A 335 -93.58 -16.30 -53.54
N GLU A 336 -92.28 -16.50 -53.62
CA GLU A 336 -91.66 -17.59 -54.37
C GLU A 336 -91.99 -18.95 -53.72
N CYS A 337 -91.90 -19.01 -52.40
CA CYS A 337 -92.32 -20.19 -51.63
C CYS A 337 -93.78 -20.46 -51.81
N LEU A 338 -94.63 -19.45 -51.77
CA LEU A 338 -96.08 -19.61 -52.03
C LEU A 338 -96.38 -20.07 -53.46
N ARG A 339 -95.66 -19.50 -54.46
CA ARG A 339 -95.81 -19.95 -55.87
C ARG A 339 -95.42 -21.41 -56.04
N ILE A 340 -94.32 -21.85 -55.47
CA ILE A 340 -93.88 -23.25 -55.58
C ILE A 340 -94.87 -24.19 -54.89
N ILE A 341 -95.36 -23.80 -53.73
CA ILE A 341 -96.30 -24.60 -52.98
C ILE A 341 -97.64 -24.64 -53.72
N SER A 342 -98.17 -23.52 -54.20
CA SER A 342 -99.44 -23.54 -54.95
C SER A 342 -99.34 -24.35 -56.24
N ALA A 343 -98.18 -24.44 -56.89
CA ALA A 343 -97.95 -25.27 -58.08
C ALA A 343 -97.82 -26.79 -57.73
N SER A 344 -97.51 -27.09 -56.48
CA SER A 344 -97.33 -28.49 -56.02
C SER A 344 -98.55 -29.07 -55.27
N LEU A 345 -99.59 -28.29 -55.06
CA LEU A 345 -100.84 -28.77 -54.42
C LEU A 345 -101.58 -29.65 -55.36
N PRO A 346 -102.01 -30.83 -54.91
CA PRO A 346 -102.85 -31.69 -55.69
C PRO A 346 -104.31 -31.13 -55.88
N GLN A 347 -104.98 -31.54 -56.94
CA GLN A 347 -106.40 -31.11 -57.19
C GLN A 347 -107.33 -31.54 -56.06
N GLY A 348 -108.08 -30.61 -55.48
CA GLY A 348 -109.01 -30.84 -54.37
C GLY A 348 -108.47 -30.47 -53.00
N VAL A 349 -107.34 -29.76 -52.89
CA VAL A 349 -106.79 -29.21 -51.61
C VAL A 349 -106.73 -27.70 -51.68
N ASP A 350 -107.49 -27.03 -50.85
CA ASP A 350 -107.45 -25.58 -50.72
C ASP A 350 -106.62 -25.15 -49.51
N LEU A 351 -105.67 -24.25 -49.77
CA LEU A 351 -104.77 -23.72 -48.73
C LEU A 351 -105.44 -22.58 -47.94
N THR A 352 -105.70 -22.83 -46.68
CA THR A 352 -106.44 -21.90 -45.80
C THR A 352 -105.47 -20.98 -45.00
N GLN A 353 -104.24 -21.39 -44.77
CA GLN A 353 -103.28 -20.57 -44.03
C GLN A 353 -101.84 -20.84 -44.50
N PHE A 354 -101.05 -19.78 -44.74
CA PHE A 354 -99.64 -19.76 -45.05
C PHE A 354 -98.89 -18.87 -44.09
N ILE A 355 -98.02 -19.43 -43.28
CA ILE A 355 -97.20 -18.72 -42.37
C ILE A 355 -95.71 -18.97 -42.78
N TYR A 356 -95.02 -17.88 -43.18
CA TYR A 356 -93.69 -17.97 -43.59
C TYR A 356 -92.74 -17.11 -42.63
N ARG A 357 -91.74 -17.73 -42.11
CA ARG A 357 -90.66 -17.03 -41.37
C ARG A 357 -89.34 -17.30 -42.11
N LYS A 358 -88.78 -16.26 -42.75
CA LYS A 358 -87.61 -16.37 -43.59
C LYS A 358 -86.43 -17.00 -42.82
N GLY A 359 -85.93 -18.10 -43.36
CA GLY A 359 -84.79 -18.87 -42.83
C GLY A 359 -85.06 -19.74 -41.61
N ASN A 360 -86.29 -19.86 -41.15
CA ASN A 360 -86.59 -20.60 -39.92
C ASN A 360 -87.69 -21.63 -40.11
N ALA A 361 -88.87 -21.27 -40.58
CA ALA A 361 -89.96 -22.22 -40.72
C ALA A 361 -90.98 -21.79 -41.75
N LEU A 362 -91.60 -22.79 -42.40
CA LEU A 362 -92.80 -22.64 -43.22
C LEU A 362 -93.91 -23.52 -42.67
N SER A 363 -95.09 -22.97 -42.38
CA SER A 363 -96.19 -23.69 -41.88
C SER A 363 -97.39 -23.54 -42.83
N LEU A 364 -98.02 -24.61 -43.24
CA LEU A 364 -99.13 -24.65 -44.15
C LEU A 364 -100.34 -25.33 -43.48
N ARG A 365 -101.53 -24.86 -43.72
CA ARG A 365 -102.76 -25.45 -43.32
C ARG A 365 -103.76 -25.42 -44.48
N GLY A 366 -104.30 -26.52 -44.82
CA GLY A 366 -105.27 -26.69 -45.92
C GLY A 366 -106.47 -27.59 -45.56
N ILE A 367 -107.46 -27.55 -46.38
CA ILE A 367 -108.64 -28.40 -46.28
C ILE A 367 -108.70 -29.21 -47.59
N ALA A 368 -108.93 -30.53 -47.47
CA ALA A 368 -109.10 -31.40 -48.60
C ALA A 368 -110.57 -31.83 -48.70
N ASP A 369 -111.13 -31.62 -49.88
CA ASP A 369 -112.46 -32.22 -50.15
C ASP A 369 -112.22 -33.69 -50.47
N ILE A 370 -112.90 -34.58 -49.68
CA ILE A 370 -112.85 -36.04 -49.83
C ILE A 370 -114.03 -36.46 -50.73
#